data_abd80257634a9d968d84df852ea382ae
#
_entry.id   abd80257634a9d968d84df852ea382ae
#
_cell.length_a   1.000
_cell.length_b   1.000
_cell.length_c   1.000
_cell.angle_alpha   90.00
_cell.angle_beta   90.00
_cell.angle_gamma   90.00
#
_symmetry.space_group_name_H-M   'P 1'
#
loop_
_entity.id
_entity.type
_entity.pdbx_description
1 polymer ?
#
loop_
_entity_poly.entity_id
_entity_poly.type
_entity_poly.pdbx_seq_one_letter_code
_entity_poly.pdbx_strand_id
1 'polypeptide(L)'
;MPRQRLPPVTVLAVFLIGMAAVGCSSMPSPSPELTAAPSSIQTVDPTLDTAAQSTVGSAKHCTPTRDDGLSPSYTPGTPVRSTVGQGHLLTGTVVSSVDCSPIPGAQLEFWPEYPGLGHLDEARATLFTDRSGSYRFECDPPEHIHMRISAEGYITIAQNSYHPDGQPQGTFDIVLAPETP
;
A
#
# COMPACT_ATOMS: atom_id res chain seq x y z
N MET A 1 -47.80 34.10 14.94
CA MET A 1 -46.36 34.20 15.29
C MET A 1 -45.60 34.49 14.01
N PRO A 2 -44.94 35.64 13.86
CA PRO A 2 -44.28 36.03 12.61
C PRO A 2 -42.93 35.34 12.46
N ARG A 3 -42.65 34.84 11.26
CA ARG A 3 -41.39 34.25 10.87
C ARG A 3 -40.34 35.35 10.64
N GLN A 4 -39.27 35.36 11.44
CA GLN A 4 -38.12 36.23 11.20
C GLN A 4 -37.28 35.67 10.04
N ARG A 5 -37.08 36.50 9.00
CA ARG A 5 -36.14 36.25 7.90
C ARG A 5 -34.78 36.77 8.31
N LEU A 6 -33.75 35.89 8.23
CA LEU A 6 -32.36 36.25 8.37
C LEU A 6 -31.84 36.91 7.07
N PRO A 7 -30.97 37.93 7.16
CA PRO A 7 -30.39 38.60 5.99
C PRO A 7 -29.26 37.77 5.36
N PRO A 8 -28.97 37.96 4.07
CA PRO A 8 -27.87 37.26 3.38
C PRO A 8 -26.52 37.82 3.82
N VAL A 9 -25.59 36.93 4.16
CA VAL A 9 -24.19 37.27 4.43
C VAL A 9 -23.47 37.41 3.09
N THR A 10 -23.08 38.65 2.79
CA THR A 10 -22.20 38.96 1.63
C THR A 10 -20.79 38.63 1.96
N VAL A 11 -20.23 37.62 1.31
CA VAL A 11 -18.79 37.30 1.38
C VAL A 11 -18.03 38.13 0.36
N LEU A 12 -17.24 39.07 0.85
CA LEU A 12 -16.32 39.89 0.04
C LEU A 12 -15.04 39.11 -0.25
N ALA A 13 -14.84 38.69 -1.52
CA ALA A 13 -13.61 38.05 -1.97
C ALA A 13 -12.56 39.13 -2.27
N VAL A 14 -11.47 39.11 -1.51
CA VAL A 14 -10.27 39.92 -1.80
C VAL A 14 -9.31 39.08 -2.61
N PHE A 15 -9.14 39.43 -3.90
CA PHE A 15 -8.07 38.92 -4.76
C PHE A 15 -6.79 39.70 -4.47
N LEU A 16 -5.76 39.06 -4.00
CA LEU A 16 -4.38 39.54 -4.01
C LEU A 16 -3.58 38.76 -5.06
N ILE A 17 -3.32 39.46 -6.17
CA ILE A 17 -2.39 39.01 -7.20
C ILE A 17 -0.98 39.38 -6.73
N GLY A 18 -0.15 38.37 -6.47
CA GLY A 18 1.28 38.50 -6.22
C GLY A 18 2.08 37.79 -7.32
N MET A 19 2.57 38.54 -8.32
CA MET A 19 3.60 38.11 -9.24
C MET A 19 4.97 38.19 -8.55
N ALA A 20 5.69 37.08 -8.49
CA ALA A 20 7.14 37.09 -8.28
C ALA A 20 7.79 36.10 -9.27
N ALA A 21 8.47 36.66 -10.28
CA ALA A 21 9.37 35.94 -11.16
C ALA A 21 10.76 35.93 -10.53
N VAL A 22 11.37 34.76 -10.38
CA VAL A 22 12.82 34.59 -10.16
C VAL A 22 13.22 33.29 -10.84
N GLY A 23 13.93 33.31 -11.95
CA GLY A 23 15.37 33.28 -12.04
C GLY A 23 15.86 31.83 -12.17
N CYS A 24 15.97 31.30 -13.45
CA CYS A 24 16.74 30.08 -13.75
C CYS A 24 18.22 30.33 -13.43
N SER A 25 18.79 29.54 -12.51
CA SER A 25 20.24 29.36 -12.38
C SER A 25 20.58 27.91 -12.71
N SER A 26 21.17 27.73 -13.88
CA SER A 26 21.76 26.49 -14.35
C SER A 26 23.08 26.26 -13.60
N MET A 27 23.21 25.17 -12.87
CA MET A 27 24.48 24.68 -12.36
C MET A 27 25.05 23.61 -13.30
N PRO A 28 26.34 23.67 -13.66
CA PRO A 28 26.99 22.65 -14.47
C PRO A 28 27.28 21.40 -13.64
N SER A 29 26.99 20.24 -14.24
CA SER A 29 27.31 18.91 -13.75
C SER A 29 28.82 18.64 -13.88
N PRO A 30 29.52 18.13 -12.87
CA PRO A 30 30.88 17.64 -13.06
C PRO A 30 30.88 16.25 -13.70
N SER A 31 31.56 16.12 -14.83
CA SER A 31 31.92 14.81 -15.41
C SER A 31 32.93 14.09 -14.53
N PRO A 32 32.78 12.78 -14.31
CA PRO A 32 33.86 11.98 -13.71
C PRO A 32 34.92 11.64 -14.76
N GLU A 33 36.14 12.05 -14.44
CA GLU A 33 37.38 11.72 -15.15
C GLU A 33 37.69 10.23 -15.02
N LEU A 34 37.88 9.55 -16.15
CA LEU A 34 38.33 8.14 -16.18
C LEU A 34 39.82 8.09 -15.86
N THR A 35 40.14 7.69 -14.65
CA THR A 35 41.50 7.28 -14.28
C THR A 35 41.68 5.80 -14.58
N ALA A 36 42.43 5.50 -15.62
CA ALA A 36 42.87 4.13 -15.95
C ALA A 36 43.91 3.65 -14.94
N ALA A 37 43.66 2.54 -14.25
CA ALA A 37 44.62 1.80 -13.45
C ALA A 37 45.16 0.61 -14.25
N PRO A 38 46.44 0.24 -14.06
CA PRO A 38 47.13 -0.73 -14.92
C PRO A 38 46.75 -2.18 -14.65
N SER A 39 46.56 -2.90 -15.74
CA SER A 39 46.34 -4.35 -15.81
C SER A 39 47.52 -5.15 -15.22
N SER A 40 47.28 -5.82 -14.13
CA SER A 40 48.15 -6.92 -13.68
C SER A 40 47.55 -8.25 -14.18
N ILE A 41 48.23 -8.84 -15.12
CA ILE A 41 47.98 -10.22 -15.59
C ILE A 41 48.41 -11.17 -14.51
N GLN A 42 47.45 -11.80 -13.81
CA GLN A 42 47.72 -12.97 -12.98
C GLN A 42 47.45 -14.23 -13.79
N THR A 43 48.52 -14.98 -13.96
CA THR A 43 48.51 -16.31 -14.54
C THR A 43 47.77 -17.25 -13.59
N VAL A 44 46.62 -17.76 -14.01
CA VAL A 44 45.86 -18.77 -13.26
C VAL A 44 46.30 -20.16 -13.68
N ASP A 45 46.85 -20.89 -12.71
CA ASP A 45 47.11 -22.30 -12.76
C ASP A 45 45.76 -23.10 -12.77
N PRO A 46 45.57 -24.07 -13.69
CA PRO A 46 44.34 -24.84 -13.70
C PRO A 46 44.45 -26.05 -12.78
N THR A 47 44.15 -25.86 -11.50
CA THR A 47 43.88 -27.01 -10.63
C THR A 47 42.36 -27.19 -10.53
N LEU A 48 41.88 -28.28 -11.14
CA LEU A 48 40.56 -28.81 -10.92
C LEU A 48 40.33 -29.03 -9.42
N ASP A 49 39.36 -28.38 -8.85
CA ASP A 49 38.66 -28.95 -7.72
C ASP A 49 37.17 -28.75 -7.88
N THR A 50 36.54 -29.83 -8.29
CA THR A 50 35.13 -30.05 -8.41
C THR A 50 34.53 -30.13 -7.01
N ALA A 51 33.93 -29.08 -6.55
CA ALA A 51 32.86 -29.17 -5.56
C ALA A 51 31.86 -28.03 -5.81
N ALA A 52 30.99 -28.23 -6.78
CA ALA A 52 29.74 -27.49 -6.83
C ALA A 52 28.95 -27.87 -5.58
N GLN A 53 29.24 -27.19 -4.47
CA GLN A 53 28.31 -27.13 -3.35
C GLN A 53 27.14 -26.30 -3.82
N SER A 54 26.12 -26.99 -4.37
CA SER A 54 24.78 -26.46 -4.43
C SER A 54 24.37 -26.13 -3.00
N THR A 55 24.59 -24.89 -2.57
CA THR A 55 23.85 -24.35 -1.45
C THR A 55 22.40 -24.33 -1.90
N VAL A 56 21.66 -25.37 -1.54
CA VAL A 56 20.21 -25.34 -1.53
C VAL A 56 19.87 -24.24 -0.53
N GLY A 57 19.76 -23.01 -1.05
CA GLY A 57 19.26 -21.87 -0.28
C GLY A 57 17.94 -22.31 0.32
N SER A 58 17.83 -22.27 1.64
CA SER A 58 16.58 -22.54 2.33
C SER A 58 15.52 -21.63 1.68
N ALA A 59 14.57 -22.21 0.96
CA ALA A 59 13.55 -21.46 0.26
C ALA A 59 12.85 -20.60 1.30
N LYS A 60 12.86 -19.27 1.11
CA LYS A 60 12.12 -18.35 1.96
C LYS A 60 10.65 -18.70 1.79
N HIS A 61 9.97 -18.95 2.89
CA HIS A 61 8.57 -19.31 2.93
C HIS A 61 7.87 -18.37 3.92
N CYS A 62 6.75 -17.79 3.52
CA CYS A 62 5.92 -16.94 4.38
C CYS A 62 4.65 -17.70 4.78
N THR A 63 4.30 -17.66 6.06
CA THR A 63 3.08 -18.29 6.54
C THR A 63 1.87 -17.55 5.99
N PRO A 64 0.93 -18.23 5.31
CA PRO A 64 -0.29 -17.60 4.82
C PRO A 64 -1.07 -16.88 5.92
N THR A 65 -1.58 -15.72 5.58
CA THR A 65 -2.55 -15.02 6.43
C THR A 65 -3.82 -15.88 6.54
N ARG A 66 -4.30 -16.03 7.76
CA ARG A 66 -5.52 -16.80 8.02
C ARG A 66 -6.72 -16.12 7.38
N ASP A 67 -7.62 -16.89 6.79
CA ASP A 67 -8.94 -16.41 6.37
C ASP A 67 -9.90 -16.40 7.57
N ASP A 68 -10.47 -15.23 7.89
CA ASP A 68 -11.46 -15.06 8.96
C ASP A 68 -12.91 -15.28 8.46
N GLY A 69 -13.06 -15.49 7.13
CA GLY A 69 -14.36 -15.57 6.48
C GLY A 69 -14.97 -14.20 6.17
N LEU A 70 -15.78 -14.16 5.13
CA LEU A 70 -16.39 -12.92 4.65
C LEU A 70 -17.45 -12.41 5.62
N SER A 71 -17.32 -11.15 6.06
CA SER A 71 -18.30 -10.49 6.91
C SER A 71 -19.66 -10.35 6.21
N PRO A 72 -20.79 -10.50 6.91
CA PRO A 72 -22.14 -10.24 6.36
C PRO A 72 -22.33 -8.83 5.80
N SER A 73 -21.54 -7.86 6.25
CA SER A 73 -21.59 -6.48 5.79
C SER A 73 -20.85 -6.23 4.47
N TYR A 74 -20.25 -7.25 3.86
CA TYR A 74 -19.56 -7.12 2.59
C TYR A 74 -20.55 -6.75 1.47
N THR A 75 -20.15 -5.77 0.64
CA THR A 75 -20.85 -5.35 -0.57
C THR A 75 -19.84 -5.24 -1.71
N PRO A 76 -20.02 -5.99 -2.81
CA PRO A 76 -19.09 -5.96 -3.94
C PRO A 76 -19.23 -4.67 -4.76
N GLY A 77 -18.18 -4.36 -5.55
CA GLY A 77 -18.23 -3.27 -6.53
C GLY A 77 -18.08 -1.87 -5.92
N THR A 78 -17.34 -1.76 -4.84
CA THR A 78 -17.05 -0.49 -4.19
C THR A 78 -16.12 0.39 -5.04
N PRO A 79 -16.17 1.74 -4.90
CA PRO A 79 -15.38 2.66 -5.71
C PRO A 79 -13.87 2.43 -5.56
N VAL A 80 -13.14 2.59 -6.68
CA VAL A 80 -11.66 2.54 -6.65
C VAL A 80 -11.13 3.85 -6.08
N ARG A 81 -10.58 3.79 -4.88
CA ARG A 81 -10.00 4.93 -4.14
C ARG A 81 -9.18 4.44 -2.96
N SER A 82 -8.19 5.23 -2.53
CA SER A 82 -7.32 4.92 -1.39
C SER A 82 -7.59 5.77 -0.16
N THR A 83 -8.53 6.72 -0.26
CA THR A 83 -8.87 7.66 0.83
C THR A 83 -10.38 7.81 0.92
N VAL A 84 -10.93 7.63 2.11
CA VAL A 84 -12.36 7.77 2.44
C VAL A 84 -12.60 8.65 3.67
N GLY A 85 -11.55 9.21 4.25
CA GLY A 85 -11.55 10.06 5.44
C GLY A 85 -10.13 10.45 5.82
N GLN A 86 -9.94 10.93 7.05
CA GLN A 86 -8.64 11.35 7.56
C GLN A 86 -8.48 10.94 9.04
N GLY A 87 -7.26 10.65 9.46
CA GLY A 87 -6.94 10.41 10.87
C GLY A 87 -6.49 9.00 11.19
N HIS A 88 -6.75 8.02 10.33
CA HIS A 88 -6.12 6.71 10.39
C HIS A 88 -5.54 6.29 9.04
N LEU A 89 -4.24 6.01 9.01
CA LEU A 89 -3.52 5.52 7.85
C LEU A 89 -3.15 4.05 8.04
N LEU A 90 -3.71 3.16 7.22
CA LEU A 90 -3.32 1.76 7.13
C LEU A 90 -2.40 1.54 5.93
N THR A 91 -1.26 0.92 6.16
CA THR A 91 -0.31 0.50 5.12
C THR A 91 0.00 -0.98 5.24
N GLY A 92 0.59 -1.57 4.22
CA GLY A 92 1.05 -2.95 4.26
C GLY A 92 1.52 -3.45 2.90
N THR A 93 1.89 -4.72 2.87
CA THR A 93 2.31 -5.42 1.66
C THR A 93 1.47 -6.68 1.47
N VAL A 94 1.27 -7.08 0.20
CA VAL A 94 0.69 -8.38 -0.17
C VAL A 94 1.78 -9.20 -0.83
N VAL A 95 2.07 -10.38 -0.29
CA VAL A 95 3.13 -11.27 -0.76
C VAL A 95 2.65 -12.70 -0.94
N SER A 96 3.38 -13.48 -1.76
CA SER A 96 3.15 -14.91 -1.96
C SER A 96 3.68 -15.73 -0.79
N SER A 97 2.95 -16.76 -0.37
CA SER A 97 3.43 -17.70 0.65
C SER A 97 4.56 -18.60 0.15
N VAL A 98 4.73 -18.74 -1.16
CA VAL A 98 5.71 -19.66 -1.75
C VAL A 98 7.15 -19.20 -1.51
N ASP A 99 7.40 -17.91 -1.76
CA ASP A 99 8.75 -17.33 -1.77
C ASP A 99 8.82 -15.93 -1.14
N CYS A 100 7.69 -15.44 -0.58
CA CYS A 100 7.54 -14.11 -0.05
C CYS A 100 7.76 -12.99 -1.10
N SER A 101 7.63 -13.29 -2.38
CA SER A 101 7.66 -12.28 -3.43
C SER A 101 6.42 -11.38 -3.37
N PRO A 102 6.55 -10.07 -3.72
CA PRO A 102 5.41 -9.17 -3.76
C PRO A 102 4.39 -9.60 -4.83
N ILE A 103 3.11 -9.35 -4.57
CA ILE A 103 2.02 -9.58 -5.50
C ILE A 103 1.50 -8.22 -5.98
N PRO A 104 1.94 -7.72 -7.16
CA PRO A 104 1.42 -6.50 -7.75
C PRO A 104 -0.01 -6.69 -8.25
N GLY A 105 -0.82 -5.64 -8.16
CA GLY A 105 -2.20 -5.66 -8.66
C GLY A 105 -3.17 -6.51 -7.83
N ALA A 106 -2.78 -6.98 -6.65
CA ALA A 106 -3.72 -7.60 -5.73
C ALA A 106 -4.81 -6.58 -5.37
N GLN A 107 -6.07 -6.99 -5.46
CA GLN A 107 -7.23 -6.19 -5.13
C GLN A 107 -7.52 -6.29 -3.64
N LEU A 108 -7.63 -5.13 -2.99
CA LEU A 108 -8.06 -5.00 -1.60
C LEU A 108 -9.35 -4.20 -1.55
N GLU A 109 -10.37 -4.77 -0.94
CA GLU A 109 -11.65 -4.12 -0.69
C GLU A 109 -11.75 -3.86 0.81
N PHE A 110 -12.07 -2.61 1.19
CA PHE A 110 -12.12 -2.14 2.58
C PHE A 110 -13.53 -1.67 2.95
N TRP A 111 -13.97 -2.03 4.17
CA TRP A 111 -15.19 -1.46 4.78
C TRP A 111 -14.98 -1.25 6.28
N PRO A 112 -14.48 -0.06 6.66
CA PRO A 112 -14.31 0.31 8.05
C PRO A 112 -15.64 0.28 8.81
N GLU A 113 -15.59 -0.08 10.09
CA GLU A 113 -16.69 0.10 11.04
C GLU A 113 -16.37 1.26 11.98
N TYR A 114 -17.33 2.16 12.14
CA TYR A 114 -17.16 3.36 12.96
C TYR A 114 -17.97 3.27 14.26
N PRO A 115 -17.42 3.74 15.39
CA PRO A 115 -18.11 3.71 16.68
C PRO A 115 -19.50 4.34 16.62
N GLY A 116 -20.53 3.54 16.91
CA GLY A 116 -21.92 3.99 16.92
C GLY A 116 -22.57 4.28 15.56
N LEU A 117 -21.83 4.16 14.45
CA LEU A 117 -22.31 4.38 13.08
C LEU A 117 -22.34 3.10 12.25
N GLY A 118 -21.56 2.09 12.63
CA GLY A 118 -21.40 0.87 11.85
C GLY A 118 -20.62 1.08 10.54
N HIS A 119 -21.01 0.33 9.51
CA HIS A 119 -20.40 0.42 8.18
C HIS A 119 -21.12 1.43 7.31
N LEU A 120 -20.39 2.45 6.85
CA LEU A 120 -20.90 3.49 5.95
C LEU A 120 -20.55 3.15 4.50
N ASP A 121 -21.54 3.24 3.59
CA ASP A 121 -21.29 2.95 2.16
C ASP A 121 -20.29 3.93 1.53
N GLU A 122 -20.30 5.20 1.96
CA GLU A 122 -19.34 6.21 1.56
C GLU A 122 -17.90 5.96 2.07
N ALA A 123 -17.72 5.07 3.04
CA ALA A 123 -16.40 4.71 3.57
C ALA A 123 -15.83 3.42 2.95
N ARG A 124 -16.57 2.78 2.03
CA ARG A 124 -16.10 1.61 1.31
C ARG A 124 -15.13 1.98 0.19
N ALA A 125 -14.12 1.17 -0.02
CA ALA A 125 -13.10 1.42 -1.03
C ALA A 125 -12.55 0.13 -1.63
N THR A 126 -12.14 0.22 -2.89
CA THR A 126 -11.30 -0.79 -3.56
C THR A 126 -9.99 -0.12 -3.95
N LEU A 127 -8.87 -0.78 -3.71
CA LEU A 127 -7.56 -0.36 -4.20
C LEU A 127 -6.75 -1.57 -4.65
N PHE A 128 -5.62 -1.30 -5.32
CA PHE A 128 -4.74 -2.32 -5.84
C PHE A 128 -3.31 -2.09 -5.34
N THR A 129 -2.59 -3.17 -5.08
CA THR A 129 -1.18 -3.08 -4.72
C THR A 129 -0.35 -2.55 -5.89
N ASP A 130 0.71 -1.82 -5.56
CA ASP A 130 1.69 -1.34 -6.51
C ASP A 130 2.67 -2.45 -6.95
N ARG A 131 3.71 -2.08 -7.74
CA ARG A 131 4.73 -3.03 -8.22
C ARG A 131 5.53 -3.72 -7.11
N SER A 132 5.59 -3.13 -5.95
CA SER A 132 6.25 -3.69 -4.75
C SER A 132 5.30 -4.49 -3.86
N GLY A 133 4.05 -4.72 -4.30
CA GLY A 133 3.02 -5.36 -3.50
C GLY A 133 2.48 -4.47 -2.38
N SER A 134 2.85 -3.18 -2.33
CA SER A 134 2.46 -2.28 -1.25
C SER A 134 1.09 -1.66 -1.48
N TYR A 135 0.40 -1.35 -0.38
CA TYR A 135 -0.86 -0.61 -0.40
C TYR A 135 -0.92 0.46 0.69
N ARG A 136 -1.79 1.45 0.48
CA ARG A 136 -2.06 2.54 1.41
C ARG A 136 -3.55 2.87 1.39
N PHE A 137 -4.18 2.86 2.56
CA PHE A 137 -5.59 3.21 2.75
C PHE A 137 -5.72 4.23 3.87
N GLU A 138 -6.51 5.29 3.68
CA GLU A 138 -6.72 6.34 4.68
C GLU A 138 -8.22 6.54 4.92
N CYS A 139 -8.62 6.53 6.20
CA CYS A 139 -10.01 6.70 6.62
C CYS A 139 -10.11 7.54 7.90
N ASP A 140 -11.32 7.90 8.30
CA ASP A 140 -11.57 8.41 9.64
C ASP A 140 -11.24 7.31 10.66
N PRO A 141 -10.93 7.64 11.94
CA PRO A 141 -10.56 6.66 12.94
C PRO A 141 -11.67 5.59 13.14
N PRO A 142 -11.44 4.35 12.69
CA PRO A 142 -12.43 3.27 12.79
C PRO A 142 -12.28 2.51 14.11
N GLU A 143 -13.32 1.77 14.48
CA GLU A 143 -13.23 0.75 15.54
C GLU A 143 -12.43 -0.46 15.05
N HIS A 144 -12.74 -0.92 13.83
CA HIS A 144 -11.96 -1.92 13.12
C HIS A 144 -12.18 -1.80 11.59
N ILE A 145 -11.33 -2.47 10.83
CA ILE A 145 -11.42 -2.48 9.36
C ILE A 145 -11.56 -3.91 8.88
N HIS A 146 -12.64 -4.18 8.16
CA HIS A 146 -12.78 -5.40 7.38
C HIS A 146 -12.09 -5.25 6.03
N MET A 147 -11.50 -6.32 5.56
CA MET A 147 -10.80 -6.38 4.28
C MET A 147 -11.13 -7.68 3.55
N ARG A 148 -11.25 -7.60 2.23
CA ARG A 148 -11.22 -8.77 1.34
C ARG A 148 -10.07 -8.59 0.37
N ILE A 149 -9.23 -9.61 0.25
CA ILE A 149 -8.02 -9.57 -0.57
C ILE A 149 -8.09 -10.68 -1.61
N SER A 150 -7.88 -10.34 -2.87
CA SER A 150 -7.86 -11.28 -3.99
C SER A 150 -6.76 -10.94 -4.99
N ALA A 151 -6.20 -11.96 -5.60
CA ALA A 151 -5.24 -11.81 -6.70
C ALA A 151 -5.39 -13.03 -7.64
N GLU A 152 -5.07 -12.86 -8.93
CA GLU A 152 -5.13 -13.94 -9.91
C GLU A 152 -4.18 -15.08 -9.52
N GLY A 153 -4.68 -16.31 -9.49
CA GLY A 153 -3.92 -17.51 -9.10
C GLY A 153 -3.70 -17.68 -7.59
N TYR A 154 -4.36 -16.87 -6.75
CA TYR A 154 -4.27 -16.96 -5.31
C TYR A 154 -5.63 -17.15 -4.64
N ILE A 155 -5.64 -17.86 -3.52
CA ILE A 155 -6.84 -18.03 -2.69
C ILE A 155 -7.25 -16.67 -2.16
N THR A 156 -8.51 -16.28 -2.43
CA THR A 156 -9.11 -15.07 -1.83
C THR A 156 -9.33 -15.28 -0.34
N ILE A 157 -8.95 -14.28 0.45
CA ILE A 157 -9.15 -14.27 1.90
C ILE A 157 -9.92 -13.04 2.34
N ALA A 158 -10.54 -13.12 3.51
CA ALA A 158 -11.11 -11.99 4.21
C ALA A 158 -10.48 -11.84 5.60
N GLN A 159 -10.33 -10.59 6.04
CA GLN A 159 -9.79 -10.22 7.34
C GLN A 159 -10.77 -9.32 8.06
N ASN A 160 -11.11 -9.69 9.30
CA ASN A 160 -12.06 -8.97 10.15
C ASN A 160 -11.43 -8.50 11.46
N SER A 161 -10.12 -8.71 11.61
CA SER A 161 -9.43 -8.60 12.91
C SER A 161 -8.47 -7.41 13.00
N TYR A 162 -8.44 -6.51 12.01
CA TYR A 162 -7.61 -5.33 12.12
C TYR A 162 -8.26 -4.25 12.99
N HIS A 163 -7.69 -4.00 14.18
CA HIS A 163 -8.10 -2.97 15.13
C HIS A 163 -7.01 -1.90 15.26
N PRO A 164 -7.31 -0.63 14.96
CA PRO A 164 -6.34 0.48 15.10
C PRO A 164 -5.99 0.82 16.54
N ASP A 165 -6.82 0.46 17.51
CA ASP A 165 -6.65 0.76 18.95
C ASP A 165 -6.40 2.25 19.22
N GLY A 166 -7.07 3.12 18.46
CA GLY A 166 -6.94 4.57 18.54
C GLY A 166 -5.63 5.14 17.97
N GLN A 167 -4.79 4.32 17.33
CA GLN A 167 -3.56 4.79 16.71
C GLN A 167 -3.86 5.49 15.37
N PRO A 168 -3.15 6.61 15.04
CA PRO A 168 -3.36 7.32 13.79
C PRO A 168 -2.80 6.60 12.57
N GLN A 169 -2.01 5.55 12.78
CA GLN A 169 -1.44 4.74 11.70
C GLN A 169 -1.20 3.30 12.15
N GLY A 170 -1.23 2.38 11.19
CA GLY A 170 -0.93 0.99 11.40
C GLY A 170 -0.37 0.31 10.16
N THR A 171 0.15 -0.89 10.35
CA THR A 171 0.65 -1.74 9.27
C THR A 171 0.01 -3.12 9.38
N PHE A 172 -0.46 -3.65 8.25
CA PHE A 172 -1.03 -5.00 8.16
C PHE A 172 -0.52 -5.68 6.89
N ASP A 173 0.45 -6.59 7.05
CA ASP A 173 1.00 -7.35 5.94
C ASP A 173 0.18 -8.61 5.69
N ILE A 174 0.02 -8.96 4.42
CA ILE A 174 -0.85 -10.03 3.95
C ILE A 174 -0.03 -11.03 3.15
N VAL A 175 -0.22 -12.31 3.42
CA VAL A 175 0.43 -13.41 2.71
C VAL A 175 -0.65 -14.28 2.08
N LEU A 176 -0.69 -14.34 0.74
CA LEU A 176 -1.65 -15.17 0.01
C LEU A 176 -1.05 -16.53 -0.35
N ALA A 177 -1.83 -17.58 -0.17
CA ALA A 177 -1.51 -18.90 -0.70
C ALA A 177 -1.98 -19.01 -2.16
N PRO A 178 -1.19 -19.65 -3.06
CA PRO A 178 -1.66 -19.93 -4.42
C PRO A 178 -2.84 -20.88 -4.41
N GLU A 179 -3.71 -20.76 -5.41
CA GLU A 179 -4.70 -21.78 -5.69
C GLU A 179 -4.00 -23.09 -6.05
N THR A 180 -4.50 -24.18 -5.51
CA THR A 180 -3.97 -25.51 -5.88
C THR A 180 -4.46 -25.83 -7.30
N PRO A 181 -3.57 -26.25 -8.24
CA PRO A 181 -3.97 -26.62 -9.58
C PRO A 181 -4.89 -27.85 -9.62
#